data_342f75d96e1558607c70786aa4bdce96
#
_entry.id   342f75d96e1558607c70786aa4bdce96
#
_cell.length_a   1.000
_cell.length_b   1.000
_cell.length_c   1.000
_cell.angle_alpha   90.00
_cell.angle_beta   90.00
_cell.angle_gamma   90.00
#
_symmetry.space_group_name_H-M   'P 1'
#
loop_
_entity.id
_entity.type
_entity.pdbx_description
1 polymer ?
#
loop_
_entity_poly.entity_id
_entity_poly.type
_entity_poly.pdbx_seq_one_letter_code
_entity_poly.pdbx_strand_id
1 'polypeptide(L)'
;MEETFWRQKSRALYVKEGDNNTRFFQRLANSHGRANHIRSVEVDGVVYEDEPAMRAQVVQFYQDLYTETNTWHPTVDGLDFASIGEDDRFFLEREFSKEEVSQVLAEMEGDKAPGLNGYTMALFSNCWRVVEADVMAVFKHFHRYSVFERSLNASFLTLIPKNPNAVNIKEFRPISLVGSVYGGQCL
;
A
#
# COMPACT_ATOMS: atom_id res chain seq x y z
N MET A 1 -10.34 -21.83 -3.36
CA MET A 1 -9.71 -20.96 -2.34
C MET A 1 -8.21 -21.17 -2.23
N GLU A 2 -7.73 -22.39 -2.12
CA GLU A 2 -6.29 -22.67 -1.96
C GLU A 2 -5.46 -22.24 -3.18
N GLU A 3 -5.94 -22.50 -4.38
CA GLU A 3 -5.30 -22.05 -5.64
C GLU A 3 -5.15 -20.55 -5.73
N THR A 4 -6.22 -19.80 -5.45
CA THR A 4 -6.20 -18.33 -5.48
C THR A 4 -5.17 -17.76 -4.51
N PHE A 5 -5.09 -18.34 -3.31
CA PHE A 5 -4.13 -17.96 -2.29
C PHE A 5 -2.68 -18.16 -2.74
N TRP A 6 -2.34 -19.32 -3.32
CA TRP A 6 -1.00 -19.60 -3.79
C TRP A 6 -0.64 -18.79 -5.04
N ARG A 7 -1.60 -18.56 -5.93
CA ARG A 7 -1.43 -17.69 -7.09
C ARG A 7 -1.06 -16.26 -6.66
N GLN A 8 -1.79 -15.67 -5.72
CA GLN A 8 -1.47 -14.36 -5.16
C GLN A 8 -0.07 -14.32 -4.54
N LYS A 9 0.27 -15.29 -3.71
CA LYS A 9 1.60 -15.37 -3.08
C LYS A 9 2.75 -15.54 -4.08
N SER A 10 2.51 -16.23 -5.17
CA SER A 10 3.53 -16.47 -6.21
C SER A 10 3.77 -15.26 -7.10
N ARG A 11 2.80 -14.33 -7.19
CA ARG A 11 2.79 -13.21 -8.15
C ARG A 11 3.02 -13.64 -9.61
N ALA A 12 2.68 -14.87 -9.94
CA ALA A 12 2.78 -15.36 -11.30
C ALA A 12 1.60 -14.85 -12.14
N LEU A 13 1.89 -13.96 -13.09
CA LEU A 13 0.90 -13.38 -14.01
C LEU A 13 0.39 -14.36 -15.06
N TYR A 14 1.02 -15.53 -15.20
CA TYR A 14 0.73 -16.41 -16.31
C TYR A 14 0.68 -17.89 -15.92
N VAL A 15 -0.52 -18.44 -15.95
CA VAL A 15 -0.75 -19.84 -16.28
C VAL A 15 -1.84 -19.86 -17.32
N LYS A 16 -1.49 -20.30 -18.55
CA LYS A 16 -2.46 -20.59 -19.61
C LYS A 16 -3.53 -21.53 -19.09
N GLU A 17 -4.75 -21.27 -19.50
CA GLU A 17 -5.96 -22.02 -19.24
C GLU A 17 -5.74 -23.53 -19.02
N GLY A 18 -6.13 -24.04 -17.86
CA GLY A 18 -6.38 -25.45 -17.62
C GLY A 18 -5.48 -26.19 -16.66
N ASP A 19 -4.38 -25.64 -16.17
CA ASP A 19 -3.52 -26.35 -15.21
C ASP A 19 -3.49 -25.68 -13.85
N ASN A 20 -4.30 -26.22 -12.91
CA ASN A 20 -4.32 -25.86 -11.51
C ASN A 20 -3.07 -26.36 -10.78
N ASN A 21 -1.86 -26.00 -11.26
CA ASN A 21 -0.61 -26.50 -10.71
C ASN A 21 -0.25 -25.78 -9.41
N THR A 22 -0.98 -26.10 -8.33
CA THR A 22 -0.77 -25.57 -6.98
C THR A 22 0.67 -25.77 -6.51
N ARG A 23 1.33 -26.86 -6.91
CA ARG A 23 2.74 -27.12 -6.58
C ARG A 23 3.70 -26.12 -7.23
N PHE A 24 3.41 -25.69 -8.44
CA PHE A 24 4.21 -24.65 -9.12
C PHE A 24 4.12 -23.33 -8.36
N PHE A 25 2.91 -22.89 -8.04
CA PHE A 25 2.71 -21.63 -7.29
C PHE A 25 3.32 -21.69 -5.89
N GLN A 26 3.20 -22.82 -5.19
CA GLN A 26 3.85 -23.03 -3.90
C GLN A 26 5.38 -22.92 -3.99
N ARG A 27 6.00 -23.57 -4.99
CA ARG A 27 7.46 -23.50 -5.20
C ARG A 27 7.91 -22.08 -5.50
N LEU A 28 7.17 -21.38 -6.34
CA LEU A 28 7.49 -19.99 -6.72
C LEU A 28 7.31 -19.05 -5.52
N ALA A 29 6.23 -19.15 -4.77
CA ALA A 29 5.99 -18.39 -3.56
C ALA A 29 7.07 -18.64 -2.50
N ASN A 30 7.47 -19.91 -2.30
CA ASN A 30 8.54 -20.26 -1.38
C ASN A 30 9.91 -19.78 -1.85
N SER A 31 10.15 -19.74 -3.16
CA SER A 31 11.37 -19.17 -3.75
C SER A 31 11.44 -17.67 -3.49
N HIS A 32 10.35 -16.95 -3.77
CA HIS A 32 10.25 -15.51 -3.48
C HIS A 32 10.37 -15.23 -1.98
N GLY A 33 9.71 -16.04 -1.12
CA GLY A 33 9.84 -15.92 0.33
C GLY A 33 11.29 -16.06 0.81
N ARG A 34 12.03 -17.04 0.27
CA ARG A 34 13.46 -17.21 0.58
C ARG A 34 14.33 -16.07 0.07
N ALA A 35 14.05 -15.58 -1.14
CA ALA A 35 14.79 -14.46 -1.73
C ALA A 35 14.56 -13.14 -0.98
N ASN A 36 13.36 -12.95 -0.44
CA ASN A 36 12.98 -11.74 0.30
C ASN A 36 13.19 -11.86 1.80
N HIS A 37 13.67 -13.03 2.30
CA HIS A 37 13.91 -13.20 3.72
C HIS A 37 15.11 -12.38 4.17
N ILE A 38 14.87 -11.49 5.12
CA ILE A 38 15.88 -10.61 5.71
C ILE A 38 16.56 -11.37 6.86
N ARG A 39 17.83 -11.67 6.73
CA ARG A 39 18.62 -12.39 7.74
C ARG A 39 19.31 -11.45 8.70
N SER A 40 19.74 -10.31 8.21
CA SER A 40 20.42 -9.28 8.98
C SER A 40 20.14 -7.92 8.36
N VAL A 41 20.20 -6.88 9.19
CA VAL A 41 20.08 -5.49 8.74
C VAL A 41 21.22 -4.68 9.36
N GLU A 42 21.91 -3.93 8.51
CA GLU A 42 22.91 -2.94 8.94
C GLU A 42 22.27 -1.56 8.98
N VAL A 43 22.37 -0.93 10.15
CA VAL A 43 21.96 0.47 10.37
C VAL A 43 23.17 1.21 10.97
N ASP A 44 23.58 2.28 10.32
CA ASP A 44 24.71 3.12 10.75
C ASP A 44 26.01 2.34 11.08
N GLY A 45 26.30 1.31 10.27
CA GLY A 45 27.50 0.49 10.40
C GLY A 45 27.40 -0.64 11.45
N VAL A 46 26.26 -0.80 12.10
CA VAL A 46 26.00 -1.88 13.06
C VAL A 46 25.08 -2.92 12.43
N VAL A 47 25.50 -4.19 12.46
CA VAL A 47 24.72 -5.32 11.91
C VAL A 47 23.91 -5.96 13.01
N TYR A 48 22.62 -6.11 12.76
CA TYR A 48 21.64 -6.76 13.64
C TYR A 48 21.15 -8.06 12.98
N GLU A 49 21.21 -9.17 13.71
CA GLU A 49 20.79 -10.51 13.25
C GLU A 49 19.58 -11.03 14.05
N ASP A 50 19.40 -10.53 15.27
CA ASP A 50 18.26 -10.87 16.10
C ASP A 50 16.98 -10.17 15.62
N GLU A 51 15.89 -10.93 15.38
CA GLU A 51 14.68 -10.39 14.78
C GLU A 51 14.04 -9.23 15.58
N PRO A 52 13.89 -9.30 16.91
CA PRO A 52 13.43 -8.18 17.71
C PRO A 52 14.32 -6.93 17.59
N ALA A 53 15.63 -7.11 17.62
CA ALA A 53 16.59 -6.02 17.49
C ALA A 53 16.55 -5.40 16.08
N MET A 54 16.53 -6.22 15.03
CA MET A 54 16.37 -5.75 13.64
C MET A 54 15.09 -4.91 13.50
N ARG A 55 13.97 -5.42 14.01
CA ARG A 55 12.67 -4.72 13.94
C ARG A 55 12.72 -3.37 14.63
N ALA A 56 13.29 -3.31 15.84
CA ALA A 56 13.43 -2.06 16.59
C ALA A 56 14.27 -1.03 15.83
N GLN A 57 15.40 -1.46 15.26
CA GLN A 57 16.30 -0.56 14.53
C GLN A 57 15.68 -0.08 13.18
N VAL A 58 14.96 -0.95 12.48
CA VAL A 58 14.23 -0.56 11.28
C VAL A 58 13.17 0.49 11.62
N VAL A 59 12.40 0.28 12.68
CA VAL A 59 11.37 1.25 13.12
C VAL A 59 12.02 2.58 13.47
N GLN A 60 13.11 2.56 14.26
CA GLN A 60 13.83 3.78 14.64
C GLN A 60 14.35 4.52 13.42
N PHE A 61 15.01 3.82 12.49
CA PHE A 61 15.55 4.43 11.27
C PHE A 61 14.47 5.15 10.46
N TYR A 62 13.29 4.54 10.26
CA TYR A 62 12.21 5.19 9.51
C TYR A 62 11.52 6.28 10.33
N GLN A 63 11.41 6.17 11.65
CA GLN A 63 10.94 7.26 12.49
C GLN A 63 11.83 8.49 12.36
N ASP A 64 13.14 8.31 12.44
CA ASP A 64 14.10 9.40 12.30
C ASP A 64 14.06 9.99 10.88
N LEU A 65 13.96 9.14 9.86
CA LEU A 65 13.88 9.56 8.46
C LEU A 65 12.63 10.40 8.15
N TYR A 66 11.49 10.06 8.75
CA TYR A 66 10.22 10.76 8.53
C TYR A 66 9.93 11.84 9.58
N THR A 67 10.78 11.98 10.58
CA THR A 67 10.66 13.06 11.56
C THR A 67 11.37 14.30 11.02
N GLU A 68 10.63 15.37 10.90
CA GLU A 68 11.19 16.62 10.47
C GLU A 68 12.03 17.24 11.57
N THR A 69 13.30 17.54 11.25
CA THR A 69 14.23 18.16 12.18
C THR A 69 14.38 19.68 11.94
N ASN A 70 13.97 20.16 10.77
CA ASN A 70 14.06 21.57 10.41
C ASN A 70 12.77 22.31 10.77
N THR A 71 12.89 23.37 11.53
CA THR A 71 11.77 24.25 11.87
C THR A 71 11.56 25.38 10.82
N TRP A 72 12.52 25.56 9.92
CA TRP A 72 12.45 26.55 8.86
C TRP A 72 12.04 25.89 7.54
N HIS A 73 11.00 26.42 6.94
CA HIS A 73 10.52 26.05 5.61
C HIS A 73 10.65 27.23 4.67
N PRO A 74 11.17 27.05 3.44
CA PRO A 74 11.10 28.10 2.44
C PRO A 74 9.64 28.44 2.16
N THR A 75 9.34 29.74 2.10
CA THR A 75 8.01 30.18 1.69
C THR A 75 7.90 30.09 0.16
N VAL A 76 6.69 29.87 -0.31
CA VAL A 76 6.37 29.87 -1.75
C VAL A 76 5.92 31.25 -2.25
N ASP A 77 6.05 32.28 -1.40
CA ASP A 77 5.65 33.63 -1.71
C ASP A 77 6.44 34.17 -2.90
N GLY A 78 5.75 34.72 -3.87
CA GLY A 78 6.36 35.28 -5.09
C GLY A 78 6.69 34.24 -6.18
N LEU A 79 6.31 32.99 -6.02
CA LEU A 79 6.36 32.00 -7.11
C LEU A 79 5.07 32.02 -7.90
N ASP A 80 5.18 32.08 -9.23
CA ASP A 80 4.05 31.92 -10.13
C ASP A 80 3.77 30.41 -10.31
N PHE A 81 2.58 29.98 -9.90
CA PHE A 81 2.11 28.64 -10.12
C PHE A 81 1.05 28.64 -11.23
N ALA A 82 1.06 27.59 -12.06
CA ALA A 82 -0.06 27.34 -12.95
C ALA A 82 -1.33 27.14 -12.12
N SER A 83 -2.38 27.88 -12.44
CA SER A 83 -3.69 27.75 -11.80
C SER A 83 -4.61 26.85 -12.63
N ILE A 84 -5.42 26.07 -11.97
CA ILE A 84 -6.50 25.27 -12.60
C ILE A 84 -7.69 26.21 -12.90
N GLY A 85 -8.45 25.88 -13.96
CA GLY A 85 -9.68 26.59 -14.30
C GLY A 85 -10.78 26.38 -13.26
N GLU A 86 -11.80 27.25 -13.27
CA GLU A 86 -12.93 27.16 -12.35
C GLU A 86 -13.73 25.84 -12.54
N ASP A 87 -13.83 25.34 -13.76
CA ASP A 87 -14.52 24.05 -14.05
C ASP A 87 -13.75 22.88 -13.44
N ASP A 88 -12.42 22.85 -13.57
CA ASP A 88 -11.57 21.81 -12.97
C ASP A 88 -11.61 21.88 -11.45
N ARG A 89 -11.59 23.11 -10.91
CA ARG A 89 -11.73 23.33 -9.47
C ARG A 89 -13.05 22.77 -8.95
N PHE A 90 -14.17 23.11 -9.59
CA PHE A 90 -15.49 22.61 -9.23
C PHE A 90 -15.53 21.07 -9.28
N PHE A 91 -14.94 20.47 -10.31
CA PHE A 91 -14.85 19.02 -10.44
C PHE A 91 -14.07 18.37 -9.30
N LEU A 92 -12.95 18.97 -8.88
CA LEU A 92 -12.10 18.46 -7.80
C LEU A 92 -12.73 18.65 -6.40
N GLU A 93 -13.51 19.72 -6.21
CA GLU A 93 -14.12 20.07 -4.92
C GLU A 93 -15.48 19.42 -4.68
N ARG A 94 -16.10 18.78 -5.69
CA ARG A 94 -17.42 18.14 -5.54
C ARG A 94 -17.36 16.85 -4.73
N GLU A 95 -18.52 16.44 -4.20
CA GLU A 95 -18.64 15.13 -3.52
C GLU A 95 -18.37 13.98 -4.51
N PHE A 96 -17.80 12.89 -3.96
CA PHE A 96 -17.58 11.65 -4.72
C PHE A 96 -18.92 11.03 -5.13
N SER A 97 -19.07 10.67 -6.39
CA SER A 97 -20.24 9.96 -6.85
C SER A 97 -20.10 8.45 -6.70
N LYS A 98 -21.23 7.76 -6.59
CA LYS A 98 -21.26 6.30 -6.54
C LYS A 98 -20.67 5.67 -7.81
N GLU A 99 -20.98 6.28 -8.94
CA GLU A 99 -20.52 5.84 -10.26
C GLU A 99 -19.00 5.88 -10.36
N GLU A 100 -18.39 6.95 -9.90
CA GLU A 100 -16.92 7.08 -9.87
C GLU A 100 -16.29 6.01 -8.99
N VAL A 101 -16.79 5.84 -7.76
CA VAL A 101 -16.23 4.82 -6.84
C VAL A 101 -16.41 3.42 -7.43
N SER A 102 -17.54 3.12 -8.05
CA SER A 102 -17.79 1.83 -8.70
C SER A 102 -16.88 1.60 -9.90
N GLN A 103 -16.62 2.63 -10.70
CA GLN A 103 -15.70 2.55 -11.83
C GLN A 103 -14.27 2.28 -11.36
N VAL A 104 -13.78 3.04 -10.38
CA VAL A 104 -12.45 2.83 -9.80
C VAL A 104 -12.30 1.40 -9.25
N LEU A 105 -13.29 0.89 -8.52
CA LEU A 105 -13.28 -0.47 -8.02
C LEU A 105 -13.21 -1.53 -9.14
N ALA A 106 -13.86 -1.28 -10.26
CA ALA A 106 -13.81 -2.19 -11.41
C ALA A 106 -12.43 -2.18 -12.12
N GLU A 107 -11.73 -1.06 -12.09
CA GLU A 107 -10.40 -0.89 -12.68
C GLU A 107 -9.26 -1.37 -11.77
N MET A 108 -9.51 -1.44 -10.46
CA MET A 108 -8.51 -1.90 -9.51
C MET A 108 -8.26 -3.40 -9.59
N GLU A 109 -6.98 -3.80 -9.56
CA GLU A 109 -6.60 -5.20 -9.49
C GLU A 109 -6.99 -5.82 -8.13
N GLY A 110 -7.96 -6.72 -8.14
CA GLY A 110 -8.54 -7.31 -6.93
C GLY A 110 -7.59 -8.20 -6.11
N ASP A 111 -6.50 -8.69 -6.71
CA ASP A 111 -5.57 -9.66 -6.12
C ASP A 111 -4.28 -9.05 -5.53
N LYS A 112 -4.21 -7.74 -5.41
CA LYS A 112 -3.09 -7.07 -4.70
C LYS A 112 -3.08 -7.40 -3.22
N ALA A 113 -1.88 -7.29 -2.62
CA ALA A 113 -1.68 -7.55 -1.21
C ALA A 113 -2.57 -6.63 -0.35
N PRO A 114 -3.26 -7.18 0.65
CA PRO A 114 -4.10 -6.38 1.53
C PRO A 114 -3.27 -5.49 2.46
N GLY A 115 -3.86 -4.38 2.88
CA GLY A 115 -3.33 -3.56 3.96
C GLY A 115 -3.67 -4.13 5.35
N LEU A 116 -3.68 -3.25 6.36
CA LEU A 116 -3.86 -3.61 7.78
C LEU A 116 -5.17 -4.35 8.07
N ASN A 117 -6.23 -4.04 7.32
CA ASN A 117 -7.54 -4.66 7.49
C ASN A 117 -7.62 -6.11 6.98
N GLY A 118 -6.58 -6.60 6.28
CA GLY A 118 -6.51 -7.96 5.76
C GLY A 118 -7.41 -8.24 4.53
N TYR A 119 -8.14 -7.24 4.04
CA TYR A 119 -9.04 -7.39 2.91
C TYR A 119 -8.40 -6.91 1.61
N THR A 120 -8.52 -7.73 0.56
CA THR A 120 -8.11 -7.34 -0.80
C THR A 120 -9.22 -6.54 -1.49
N MET A 121 -8.87 -5.83 -2.57
CA MET A 121 -9.86 -5.09 -3.37
C MET A 121 -10.91 -6.02 -3.99
N ALA A 122 -10.60 -7.31 -4.20
CA ALA A 122 -11.55 -8.30 -4.65
C ALA A 122 -12.77 -8.44 -3.72
N LEU A 123 -12.60 -8.26 -2.40
CA LEU A 123 -13.72 -8.28 -1.46
C LEU A 123 -14.69 -7.14 -1.79
N PHE A 124 -14.17 -5.92 -1.92
CA PHE A 124 -14.99 -4.74 -2.18
C PHE A 124 -15.70 -4.83 -3.53
N SER A 125 -15.01 -5.29 -4.59
CA SER A 125 -15.60 -5.47 -5.91
C SER A 125 -16.70 -6.54 -5.89
N ASN A 126 -16.48 -7.70 -5.26
CA ASN A 126 -17.44 -8.80 -5.25
C ASN A 126 -18.63 -8.54 -4.30
N CYS A 127 -18.41 -7.80 -3.22
CA CYS A 127 -19.41 -7.51 -2.20
C CYS A 127 -19.96 -6.08 -2.31
N TRP A 128 -19.71 -5.38 -3.42
CA TRP A 128 -20.05 -3.97 -3.57
C TRP A 128 -21.48 -3.63 -3.15
N ARG A 129 -22.46 -4.43 -3.59
CA ARG A 129 -23.87 -4.24 -3.22
C ARG A 129 -24.14 -4.22 -1.70
N VAL A 130 -23.27 -4.86 -0.93
CA VAL A 130 -23.41 -4.94 0.54
C VAL A 130 -22.69 -3.79 1.23
N VAL A 131 -21.46 -3.48 0.76
CA VAL A 131 -20.59 -2.50 1.43
C VAL A 131 -20.72 -1.07 0.89
N GLU A 132 -21.41 -0.89 -0.22
CA GLU A 132 -21.55 0.39 -0.92
C GLU A 132 -21.97 1.54 0.01
N ALA A 133 -23.03 1.32 0.79
CA ALA A 133 -23.57 2.37 1.66
C ALA A 133 -22.54 2.83 2.71
N ASP A 134 -21.80 1.88 3.29
CA ASP A 134 -20.80 2.17 4.31
C ASP A 134 -19.57 2.87 3.70
N VAL A 135 -19.11 2.40 2.55
CA VAL A 135 -17.99 3.00 1.82
C VAL A 135 -18.33 4.43 1.40
N MET A 136 -19.51 4.65 0.81
CA MET A 136 -19.95 6.00 0.43
C MET A 136 -20.13 6.92 1.64
N ALA A 137 -20.54 6.39 2.79
CA ALA A 137 -20.60 7.17 4.03
C ALA A 137 -19.22 7.66 4.50
N VAL A 138 -18.19 6.82 4.36
CA VAL A 138 -16.80 7.21 4.67
C VAL A 138 -16.32 8.32 3.74
N PHE A 139 -16.54 8.19 2.41
CA PHE A 139 -16.15 9.23 1.46
C PHE A 139 -16.88 10.55 1.71
N LYS A 140 -18.17 10.50 2.01
CA LYS A 140 -18.97 11.68 2.33
C LYS A 140 -18.52 12.35 3.62
N HIS A 141 -18.18 11.57 4.63
CA HIS A 141 -17.62 12.09 5.88
C HIS A 141 -16.28 12.78 5.63
N PHE A 142 -15.39 12.15 4.86
CA PHE A 142 -14.12 12.75 4.50
C PHE A 142 -14.29 14.06 3.71
N HIS A 143 -15.14 14.06 2.69
CA HIS A 143 -15.42 15.28 1.92
C HIS A 143 -15.93 16.43 2.78
N ARG A 144 -16.82 16.14 3.74
CA ARG A 144 -17.41 17.17 4.60
C ARG A 144 -16.46 17.72 5.66
N TYR A 145 -15.65 16.86 6.26
CA TYR A 145 -14.85 17.22 7.43
C TYR A 145 -13.35 17.27 7.17
N SER A 146 -12.89 16.81 6.02
CA SER A 146 -11.47 16.69 5.66
C SER A 146 -10.63 15.91 6.71
N VAL A 147 -11.28 14.99 7.43
CA VAL A 147 -10.67 14.19 8.50
C VAL A 147 -10.84 12.72 8.20
N PHE A 148 -9.72 12.01 8.27
CA PHE A 148 -9.67 10.55 8.24
C PHE A 148 -9.53 9.98 9.64
N GLU A 149 -10.26 8.89 9.88
CA GLU A 149 -10.00 8.06 11.05
C GLU A 149 -8.57 7.49 10.97
N ARG A 150 -7.79 7.65 12.05
CA ARG A 150 -6.37 7.22 12.06
C ARG A 150 -6.19 5.75 11.72
N SER A 151 -7.13 4.90 12.12
CA SER A 151 -7.13 3.47 11.82
C SER A 151 -7.20 3.17 10.32
N LEU A 152 -7.91 4.00 9.54
CA LEU A 152 -8.01 3.86 8.08
C LEU A 152 -6.74 4.29 7.37
N ASN A 153 -5.99 5.23 7.95
CA ASN A 153 -4.73 5.73 7.41
C ASN A 153 -3.51 4.90 7.86
N ALA A 154 -3.71 3.90 8.72
CA ALA A 154 -2.63 3.03 9.13
C ALA A 154 -2.19 2.10 7.99
N SER A 155 -0.90 1.94 7.81
CA SER A 155 -0.32 1.06 6.79
C SER A 155 0.80 0.20 7.37
N PHE A 156 0.97 -1.01 6.80
CA PHE A 156 2.16 -1.79 7.06
C PHE A 156 3.31 -1.30 6.20
N LEU A 157 4.49 -1.18 6.80
CA LEU A 157 5.72 -0.98 6.07
C LEU A 157 6.43 -2.33 5.89
N THR A 158 6.57 -2.75 4.64
CA THR A 158 7.28 -3.98 4.28
C THR A 158 8.55 -3.65 3.55
N LEU A 159 9.66 -4.27 3.96
CA LEU A 159 10.95 -4.10 3.32
C LEU A 159 11.17 -5.18 2.26
N ILE A 160 11.55 -4.76 1.04
CA ILE A 160 11.91 -5.67 -0.04
C ILE A 160 13.37 -5.39 -0.45
N PRO A 161 14.26 -6.40 -0.44
CA PRO A 161 15.65 -6.19 -0.82
C PRO A 161 15.74 -5.78 -2.31
N LYS A 162 16.58 -4.79 -2.61
CA LYS A 162 16.90 -4.37 -3.98
C LYS A 162 17.81 -5.37 -4.67
N ASN A 163 18.66 -6.03 -3.89
CA ASN A 163 19.65 -7.01 -4.33
C ASN A 163 19.56 -8.28 -3.47
N PRO A 164 19.94 -9.47 -4.00
CA PRO A 164 19.84 -10.74 -3.28
C PRO A 164 20.63 -10.80 -1.95
N ASN A 165 21.65 -9.96 -1.78
CA ASN A 165 22.51 -9.92 -0.60
C ASN A 165 22.42 -8.57 0.13
N ALA A 166 21.29 -7.89 0.04
CA ALA A 166 21.06 -6.64 0.74
C ALA A 166 21.19 -6.83 2.24
N VAL A 167 22.05 -6.02 2.87
CA VAL A 167 22.26 -5.98 4.31
C VAL A 167 22.03 -4.57 4.84
N ASN A 168 22.56 -3.55 4.15
CA ASN A 168 22.35 -2.16 4.57
C ASN A 168 20.89 -1.75 4.39
N ILE A 169 20.29 -1.08 5.38
CA ILE A 169 18.89 -0.68 5.37
C ILE A 169 18.52 0.15 4.13
N LYS A 170 19.45 0.92 3.56
CA LYS A 170 19.28 1.72 2.35
C LYS A 170 19.17 0.89 1.07
N GLU A 171 19.55 -0.39 1.13
CA GLU A 171 19.42 -1.35 0.02
C GLU A 171 18.07 -2.03 -0.02
N PHE A 172 17.17 -1.68 0.90
CA PHE A 172 15.79 -2.16 0.88
C PHE A 172 14.86 -1.08 0.30
N ARG A 173 13.75 -1.54 -0.30
CA ARG A 173 12.64 -0.70 -0.72
C ARG A 173 11.56 -0.75 0.34
N PRO A 174 11.22 0.36 1.00
CA PRO A 174 10.05 0.41 1.84
C PRO A 174 8.79 0.41 0.96
N ILE A 175 7.92 -0.55 1.17
CA ILE A 175 6.63 -0.64 0.49
C ILE A 175 5.54 -0.47 1.53
N SER A 176 4.72 0.56 1.38
CA SER A 176 3.56 0.78 2.23
C SER A 176 2.36 -0.02 1.72
N LEU A 177 1.81 -0.86 2.58
CA LEU A 177 0.58 -1.60 2.33
C LEU A 177 -0.55 -0.87 3.06
N VAL A 178 -1.21 0.02 2.35
CA VAL A 178 -2.32 0.83 2.88
C VAL A 178 -3.62 0.04 2.90
N GLY A 179 -4.55 0.43 3.79
CA GLY A 179 -5.88 -0.16 3.84
C GLY A 179 -6.68 0.12 2.56
N SER A 180 -7.56 -0.83 2.20
CA SER A 180 -8.29 -0.80 0.93
C SER A 180 -9.15 0.46 0.76
N VAL A 181 -9.73 0.99 1.82
CA VAL A 181 -10.57 2.22 1.77
C VAL A 181 -9.71 3.45 1.48
N TYR A 182 -8.49 3.52 2.02
CA TYR A 182 -7.56 4.62 1.75
C TYR A 182 -7.01 4.57 0.31
N GLY A 183 -6.73 3.36 -0.19
CA GLY A 183 -6.24 3.19 -1.57
C GLY A 183 -7.21 3.71 -2.63
N GLY A 184 -8.51 3.65 -2.37
CA GLY A 184 -9.54 4.20 -3.27
C GLY A 184 -9.62 5.73 -3.33
N GLN A 185 -8.89 6.45 -2.47
CA GLN A 185 -8.88 7.93 -2.46
C GLN A 185 -7.62 8.55 -3.09
N CYS A 186 -6.60 7.75 -3.33
CA CYS A 186 -5.38 8.20 -4.00
C CYS A 186 -5.47 8.12 -5.54
N LEU A 187 -6.66 7.86 -6.08
CA LEU A 187 -6.98 7.81 -7.50
C LEU A 187 -7.88 8.99 -7.88
#